data_de27ad21c168c7fef4aed73f44bfe54e
#
_entry.id   de27ad21c168c7fef4aed73f44bfe54e
#
_cell.length_a   1.000
_cell.length_b   1.000
_cell.length_c   1.000
_cell.angle_alpha   90.00
_cell.angle_beta   90.00
_cell.angle_gamma   90.00
#
_symmetry.space_group_name_H-M   'P 1'
#
loop_
_entity.id
_entity.type
_entity.pdbx_description
1 polymer ?
#
loop_
_entity_poly.entity_id
_entity_poly.type
_entity_poly.pdbx_seq_one_letter_code
_entity_poly.pdbx_strand_id
1 'polypeptide(L)'
;IRIAGNVTNPSSTQELLIYGGVDIVKVGIGGGSACSTRFVTGCGIPQFSACLENSYVAHGLQSGIKKLGLVCSDGGHKNAGDVAKALCAGADFVMLGGYFAGTEECDGEWEYEYRSIIKKDIDNYKETFDWWQPIDPGYDTDKRKNSFTYYGMSTHIAQNNYEKNIKNYRASEGTRIVVKYKGELKQVIQELLGGIRSCCCYIGSDSIKNMPRCAELCVVNTLHNNKNPTLGV
;
A
#
# COMPACT_ATOMS: atom_id res chain seq x y z
N ILE A 1 6.36 -22.04 -5.69
CA ILE A 1 5.14 -21.21 -5.69
C ILE A 1 5.22 -20.29 -6.89
N ARG A 2 4.20 -20.31 -7.76
CA ARG A 2 4.05 -19.45 -8.93
C ARG A 2 2.98 -18.40 -8.66
N ILE A 3 3.32 -17.11 -8.81
CA ILE A 3 2.40 -16.00 -8.64
C ILE A 3 2.28 -15.30 -10.00
N ALA A 4 1.05 -15.13 -10.49
CA ALA A 4 0.79 -14.44 -11.76
C ALA A 4 -0.38 -13.46 -11.66
N GLY A 5 -0.47 -12.54 -12.58
CA GLY A 5 -1.46 -11.46 -12.67
C GLY A 5 -0.83 -10.22 -13.30
N ASN A 6 -1.45 -9.06 -13.23
CA ASN A 6 -2.69 -8.82 -12.50
C ASN A 6 -3.90 -9.06 -13.39
N VAL A 7 -4.94 -9.61 -12.79
CA VAL A 7 -6.24 -9.80 -13.42
C VAL A 7 -7.35 -9.10 -12.63
N THR A 8 -8.50 -8.92 -13.25
CA THR A 8 -9.67 -8.31 -12.60
C THR A 8 -10.94 -9.12 -12.80
N ASN A 9 -10.98 -9.99 -13.78
CA ASN A 9 -12.16 -10.81 -14.08
C ASN A 9 -12.00 -12.26 -13.63
N PRO A 10 -13.10 -12.92 -13.23
CA PRO A 10 -13.10 -14.29 -12.75
C PRO A 10 -12.61 -15.33 -13.78
N SER A 11 -12.88 -15.12 -15.09
CA SER A 11 -12.47 -16.07 -16.13
C SER A 11 -10.96 -16.13 -16.27
N SER A 12 -10.26 -14.98 -16.23
CA SER A 12 -8.79 -14.97 -16.26
C SER A 12 -8.19 -15.62 -15.02
N THR A 13 -8.82 -15.46 -13.84
CA THR A 13 -8.41 -16.18 -12.63
C THR A 13 -8.55 -17.70 -12.82
N GLN A 14 -9.66 -18.14 -13.37
CA GLN A 14 -9.89 -19.56 -13.68
C GLN A 14 -8.86 -20.12 -14.64
N GLU A 15 -8.57 -19.40 -15.73
CA GLU A 15 -7.57 -19.81 -16.73
C GLU A 15 -6.17 -19.94 -16.13
N LEU A 16 -5.74 -18.96 -15.34
CA LEU A 16 -4.45 -19.00 -14.67
C LEU A 16 -4.32 -20.19 -13.70
N LEU A 17 -5.38 -20.52 -12.96
CA LEU A 17 -5.35 -21.62 -12.00
C LEU A 17 -5.42 -22.97 -12.69
N ILE A 18 -6.29 -23.17 -13.69
CA ILE A 18 -6.52 -24.48 -14.34
C ILE A 18 -5.41 -24.76 -15.36
N TYR A 19 -5.16 -23.83 -16.26
CA TYR A 19 -4.25 -24.07 -17.39
C TYR A 19 -2.85 -23.50 -17.14
N GLY A 20 -2.74 -22.38 -16.43
CA GLY A 20 -1.46 -21.75 -16.11
C GLY A 20 -0.71 -22.44 -14.97
N GLY A 21 -1.37 -23.28 -14.18
CA GLY A 21 -0.79 -23.95 -13.01
C GLY A 21 -0.21 -22.96 -11.99
N VAL A 22 -0.86 -21.82 -11.82
CA VAL A 22 -0.49 -20.75 -10.89
C VAL A 22 -0.98 -21.11 -9.49
N ASP A 23 -0.17 -20.84 -8.47
CA ASP A 23 -0.53 -21.11 -7.07
C ASP A 23 -1.27 -19.90 -6.46
N ILE A 24 -0.88 -18.67 -6.83
CA ILE A 24 -1.47 -17.43 -6.32
C ILE A 24 -1.77 -16.48 -7.48
N VAL A 25 -3.01 -16.08 -7.62
CA VAL A 25 -3.44 -15.08 -8.61
C VAL A 25 -3.42 -13.69 -7.99
N LYS A 26 -2.71 -12.75 -8.60
CA LYS A 26 -2.70 -11.33 -8.21
C LYS A 26 -3.88 -10.62 -8.88
N VAL A 27 -4.75 -10.05 -8.04
CA VAL A 27 -6.00 -9.41 -8.47
C VAL A 27 -5.96 -7.91 -8.21
N GLY A 28 -6.21 -7.12 -9.25
CA GLY A 28 -6.29 -5.67 -9.18
C GLY A 28 -5.57 -4.96 -10.33
N ILE A 29 -6.26 -4.00 -10.96
CA ILE A 29 -5.68 -3.12 -11.99
C ILE A 29 -6.03 -1.68 -11.63
N GLY A 30 -4.99 -0.83 -11.59
CA GLY A 30 -5.14 0.60 -11.39
C GLY A 30 -5.48 1.02 -9.95
N GLY A 31 -5.41 0.11 -8.97
CA GLY A 31 -5.75 0.38 -7.57
C GLY A 31 -4.61 0.97 -6.74
N GLY A 32 -3.37 0.89 -7.19
CA GLY A 32 -2.21 1.39 -6.47
C GLY A 32 -2.22 2.91 -6.31
N SER A 33 -1.69 3.42 -5.19
CA SER A 33 -1.63 4.85 -4.92
C SER A 33 -0.75 5.61 -5.92
N ALA A 34 0.33 5.00 -6.40
CA ALA A 34 1.20 5.56 -7.44
C ALA A 34 0.81 5.12 -8.87
N CYS A 35 -0.36 4.50 -9.05
CA CYS A 35 -0.82 4.00 -10.33
C CYS A 35 -1.75 5.01 -11.01
N SER A 36 -1.50 5.30 -12.30
CA SER A 36 -2.35 6.14 -13.14
C SER A 36 -3.05 5.37 -14.27
N THR A 37 -2.98 4.04 -14.27
CA THR A 37 -3.54 3.18 -15.32
C THR A 37 -5.00 3.52 -15.65
N ARG A 38 -5.83 3.74 -14.63
CA ARG A 38 -7.26 4.08 -14.85
C ARG A 38 -7.46 5.39 -15.61
N PHE A 39 -6.58 6.36 -15.40
CA PHE A 39 -6.63 7.65 -16.10
C PHE A 39 -6.04 7.58 -17.50
N VAL A 40 -4.97 6.80 -17.67
CA VAL A 40 -4.24 6.69 -18.93
C VAL A 40 -4.95 5.76 -19.91
N THR A 41 -5.52 4.66 -19.43
CA THR A 41 -6.07 3.59 -20.29
C THR A 41 -7.58 3.44 -20.21
N GLY A 42 -8.22 4.04 -19.19
CA GLY A 42 -9.63 3.81 -18.87
C GLY A 42 -9.92 2.44 -18.25
N CYS A 43 -8.90 1.60 -18.05
CA CYS A 43 -9.05 0.25 -17.52
C CYS A 43 -8.95 0.22 -16.01
N GLY A 44 -9.83 -0.55 -15.37
CA GLY A 44 -9.80 -0.78 -13.92
C GLY A 44 -11.16 -1.17 -13.36
N ILE A 45 -11.12 -1.82 -12.22
CA ILE A 45 -12.31 -2.23 -11.45
C ILE A 45 -12.11 -1.80 -9.98
N PRO A 46 -13.17 -1.44 -9.24
CA PRO A 46 -13.07 -1.23 -7.79
C PRO A 46 -12.48 -2.47 -7.11
N GLN A 47 -11.43 -2.27 -6.31
CA GLN A 47 -10.61 -3.37 -5.79
C GLN A 47 -11.39 -4.38 -4.95
N PHE A 48 -12.36 -3.90 -4.15
CA PHE A 48 -13.21 -4.77 -3.35
C PHE A 48 -14.02 -5.75 -4.23
N SER A 49 -14.69 -5.24 -5.27
CA SER A 49 -15.47 -6.06 -6.21
C SER A 49 -14.59 -7.06 -6.94
N ALA A 50 -13.43 -6.59 -7.45
CA ALA A 50 -12.47 -7.48 -8.10
C ALA A 50 -12.01 -8.61 -7.17
N CYS A 51 -11.69 -8.27 -5.91
CA CYS A 51 -11.27 -9.26 -4.91
C CYS A 51 -12.37 -10.27 -4.62
N LEU A 52 -13.59 -9.80 -4.36
CA LEU A 52 -14.73 -10.65 -4.02
C LEU A 52 -15.05 -11.68 -5.13
N GLU A 53 -15.19 -11.21 -6.36
CA GLU A 53 -15.54 -12.06 -7.50
C GLU A 53 -14.44 -13.08 -7.82
N ASN A 54 -13.18 -12.66 -7.82
CA ASN A 54 -12.06 -13.54 -8.12
C ASN A 54 -11.77 -14.54 -7.01
N SER A 55 -11.95 -14.15 -5.74
CA SER A 55 -11.82 -15.07 -4.60
C SER A 55 -12.91 -16.13 -4.61
N TYR A 56 -14.15 -15.77 -4.96
CA TYR A 56 -15.23 -16.72 -5.09
C TYR A 56 -14.89 -17.82 -6.10
N VAL A 57 -14.38 -17.46 -7.28
CA VAL A 57 -13.99 -18.43 -8.31
C VAL A 57 -12.76 -19.24 -7.89
N ALA A 58 -11.70 -18.58 -7.41
CA ALA A 58 -10.48 -19.26 -7.00
C ALA A 58 -10.72 -20.32 -5.90
N HIS A 59 -11.55 -19.97 -4.93
CA HIS A 59 -11.87 -20.88 -3.81
C HIS A 59 -12.89 -21.96 -4.19
N GLY A 60 -13.69 -21.73 -5.23
CA GLY A 60 -14.61 -22.74 -5.80
C GLY A 60 -13.88 -23.82 -6.62
N LEU A 61 -12.70 -23.49 -7.15
CA LEU A 61 -11.89 -24.44 -7.92
C LEU A 61 -11.10 -25.37 -6.98
N GLN A 62 -11.37 -26.67 -7.07
CA GLN A 62 -10.78 -27.69 -6.21
C GLN A 62 -10.30 -28.89 -6.99
N SER A 63 -9.24 -29.52 -6.50
CA SER A 63 -8.79 -30.86 -6.90
C SER A 63 -8.90 -31.77 -5.68
N GLY A 64 -9.95 -32.58 -5.63
CA GLY A 64 -10.36 -33.28 -4.41
C GLY A 64 -10.76 -32.29 -3.32
N ILE A 65 -10.12 -32.35 -2.16
CA ILE A 65 -10.35 -31.42 -1.02
C ILE A 65 -9.46 -30.18 -1.01
N LYS A 66 -8.50 -30.10 -1.96
CA LYS A 66 -7.51 -29.02 -2.01
C LYS A 66 -7.94 -27.93 -3.00
N LYS A 67 -7.94 -26.69 -2.57
CA LYS A 67 -8.08 -25.52 -3.46
C LYS A 67 -6.97 -25.54 -4.51
N LEU A 68 -7.30 -25.20 -5.77
CA LEU A 68 -6.30 -25.11 -6.84
C LEU A 68 -5.35 -23.92 -6.66
N GLY A 69 -5.85 -22.81 -6.12
CA GLY A 69 -5.02 -21.65 -5.89
C GLY A 69 -5.61 -20.66 -4.89
N LEU A 70 -4.87 -19.59 -4.66
CA LEU A 70 -5.13 -18.55 -3.70
C LEU A 70 -5.16 -17.18 -4.39
N VAL A 71 -5.72 -16.18 -3.72
CA VAL A 71 -5.86 -14.81 -4.23
C VAL A 71 -5.03 -13.83 -3.41
N CYS A 72 -4.24 -13.00 -4.11
CA CYS A 72 -3.58 -11.84 -3.55
C CYS A 72 -4.26 -10.56 -4.06
N SER A 73 -4.90 -9.80 -3.16
CA SER A 73 -5.48 -8.50 -3.48
C SER A 73 -4.37 -7.46 -3.59
N ASP A 74 -4.20 -6.84 -4.77
CA ASP A 74 -3.12 -5.90 -5.07
C ASP A 74 -3.65 -4.51 -5.41
N GLY A 75 -3.35 -3.56 -4.53
CA GLY A 75 -3.68 -2.14 -4.67
C GLY A 75 -4.98 -1.71 -3.97
N GLY A 76 -5.08 -0.41 -3.73
CA GLY A 76 -6.28 0.21 -3.12
C GLY A 76 -6.33 0.16 -1.59
N HIS A 77 -5.33 -0.40 -0.93
CA HIS A 77 -5.29 -0.55 0.53
C HIS A 77 -4.53 0.62 1.16
N LYS A 78 -5.25 1.59 1.72
CA LYS A 78 -4.68 2.81 2.32
C LYS A 78 -4.57 2.74 3.85
N ASN A 79 -5.36 1.89 4.47
CA ASN A 79 -5.45 1.73 5.92
C ASN A 79 -5.78 0.28 6.30
N ALA A 80 -5.73 -0.04 7.60
CA ALA A 80 -6.04 -1.37 8.12
C ALA A 80 -7.47 -1.83 7.78
N GLY A 81 -8.43 -0.91 7.74
CA GLY A 81 -9.82 -1.22 7.37
C GLY A 81 -9.96 -1.66 5.90
N ASP A 82 -9.16 -1.10 4.98
CA ASP A 82 -9.18 -1.55 3.58
C ASP A 82 -8.57 -2.96 3.45
N VAL A 83 -7.54 -3.26 4.23
CA VAL A 83 -6.95 -4.60 4.29
C VAL A 83 -7.96 -5.59 4.88
N ALA A 84 -8.62 -5.23 5.98
CA ALA A 84 -9.66 -6.06 6.60
C ALA A 84 -10.81 -6.34 5.61
N LYS A 85 -11.27 -5.34 4.86
CA LYS A 85 -12.29 -5.52 3.81
C LYS A 85 -11.83 -6.48 2.71
N ALA A 86 -10.57 -6.41 2.27
CA ALA A 86 -10.03 -7.35 1.28
C ALA A 86 -10.02 -8.79 1.82
N LEU A 87 -9.63 -8.99 3.08
CA LEU A 87 -9.68 -10.29 3.75
C LEU A 87 -11.12 -10.79 3.90
N CYS A 88 -12.07 -9.93 4.26
CA CYS A 88 -13.50 -10.26 4.29
C CYS A 88 -14.04 -10.62 2.89
N ALA A 89 -13.53 -10.00 1.83
CA ALA A 89 -13.87 -10.35 0.44
C ALA A 89 -13.22 -11.67 -0.03
N GLY A 90 -12.43 -12.33 0.80
CA GLY A 90 -11.85 -13.64 0.53
C GLY A 90 -10.40 -13.61 0.03
N ALA A 91 -9.69 -12.47 0.07
CA ALA A 91 -8.26 -12.45 -0.21
C ALA A 91 -7.51 -13.34 0.81
N ASP A 92 -6.61 -14.17 0.31
CA ASP A 92 -5.68 -14.94 1.14
C ASP A 92 -4.44 -14.13 1.50
N PHE A 93 -4.08 -13.19 0.63
CA PHE A 93 -2.95 -12.26 0.77
C PHE A 93 -3.35 -10.87 0.33
N VAL A 94 -2.64 -9.87 0.86
CA VAL A 94 -2.79 -8.47 0.46
C VAL A 94 -1.42 -7.89 0.13
N MET A 95 -1.28 -7.28 -1.05
CA MET A 95 -0.05 -6.61 -1.46
C MET A 95 -0.13 -5.13 -1.12
N LEU A 96 0.86 -4.66 -0.37
CA LEU A 96 0.94 -3.31 0.18
C LEU A 96 2.22 -2.63 -0.30
N GLY A 97 2.10 -1.59 -1.12
CA GLY A 97 3.21 -0.74 -1.53
C GLY A 97 3.22 0.57 -0.74
N GLY A 98 2.38 1.53 -1.13
CA GLY A 98 2.30 2.84 -0.50
C GLY A 98 1.99 2.84 1.00
N TYR A 99 1.42 1.76 1.52
CA TYR A 99 1.17 1.61 2.95
C TYR A 99 2.48 1.63 3.75
N PHE A 100 3.51 0.93 3.26
CA PHE A 100 4.82 0.85 3.90
C PHE A 100 5.81 1.91 3.42
N ALA A 101 5.51 2.62 2.33
CA ALA A 101 6.36 3.70 1.87
C ALA A 101 6.50 4.78 2.94
N GLY A 102 7.74 5.22 3.22
CA GLY A 102 8.08 6.19 4.26
C GLY A 102 8.41 5.58 5.62
N THR A 103 8.49 4.25 5.77
CA THR A 103 9.05 3.62 6.96
C THR A 103 10.56 3.74 7.00
N GLU A 104 11.18 3.62 8.19
CA GLU A 104 12.63 3.78 8.40
C GLU A 104 13.48 2.90 7.48
N GLU A 105 12.98 1.69 7.22
CA GLU A 105 13.67 0.65 6.44
C GLU A 105 13.56 0.83 4.93
N CYS A 106 12.81 1.84 4.45
CA CYS A 106 12.73 2.12 3.01
C CYS A 106 14.07 2.57 2.48
N ASP A 107 14.54 1.91 1.42
CA ASP A 107 15.69 2.35 0.63
C ASP A 107 15.23 3.21 -0.55
N GLY A 108 15.90 4.35 -0.78
CA GLY A 108 15.57 5.27 -1.86
C GLY A 108 15.77 6.75 -1.51
N GLU A 109 14.98 7.61 -2.14
CA GLU A 109 15.13 9.07 -2.03
C GLU A 109 14.43 9.61 -0.79
N TRP A 110 15.23 10.08 0.17
CA TRP A 110 14.78 10.74 1.38
C TRP A 110 15.03 12.24 1.34
N GLU A 111 14.05 13.03 1.75
CA GLU A 111 14.24 14.42 2.17
C GLU A 111 14.46 14.47 3.67
N TYR A 112 15.38 15.33 4.11
CA TYR A 112 15.76 15.45 5.50
C TYR A 112 15.42 16.82 6.04
N GLU A 113 14.92 16.86 7.26
CA GLU A 113 14.82 18.07 8.06
C GLU A 113 16.09 18.21 8.92
N TYR A 114 16.66 19.41 8.94
CA TYR A 114 17.82 19.72 9.75
C TYR A 114 17.35 20.63 10.90
N ARG A 115 17.52 20.16 12.13
CA ARG A 115 17.35 21.02 13.31
C ARG A 115 18.73 21.51 13.72
N SER A 116 18.93 22.82 13.75
CA SER A 116 20.09 23.41 14.45
C SER A 116 19.87 23.20 15.95
N ILE A 117 20.75 22.44 16.57
CA ILE A 117 20.82 22.33 18.04
C ILE A 117 21.57 23.59 18.50
N ILE A 118 20.82 24.55 19.04
CA ILE A 118 21.44 25.66 19.77
C ILE A 118 21.99 25.05 21.06
N LYS A 119 23.33 24.85 21.14
CA LYS A 119 23.98 24.61 22.42
C LYS A 119 23.71 25.84 23.27
N LYS A 120 22.85 25.72 24.30
CA LYS A 120 22.74 26.72 25.36
C LYS A 120 24.10 26.80 26.04
N ASP A 121 24.82 27.86 25.75
CA ASP A 121 25.93 28.27 26.60
C ASP A 121 25.35 28.64 27.95
N ILE A 122 25.66 27.88 28.97
CA ILE A 122 25.04 27.94 30.31
C ILE A 122 25.41 29.23 31.04
N ASP A 123 26.36 30.02 30.52
CA ASP A 123 26.93 31.16 31.27
C ASP A 123 26.60 32.58 30.76
N ASN A 124 25.86 32.77 29.67
CA ASN A 124 25.46 34.10 29.26
C ASN A 124 24.10 34.15 28.55
N TYR A 125 23.11 34.61 29.25
CA TYR A 125 21.78 34.99 28.72
C TYR A 125 21.92 36.18 27.74
N LYS A 126 22.03 35.93 26.45
CA LYS A 126 21.55 36.84 25.39
C LYS A 126 21.06 36.00 24.23
N GLU A 127 19.75 35.85 24.16
CA GLU A 127 19.06 35.39 22.96
C GLU A 127 19.16 36.50 21.89
N THR A 128 20.02 36.34 20.89
CA THR A 128 19.90 37.08 19.65
C THR A 128 19.43 36.11 18.59
N PHE A 129 18.16 36.17 18.27
CA PHE A 129 17.56 35.50 17.13
C PHE A 129 17.94 36.26 15.86
N ASP A 130 18.89 35.74 15.09
CA ASP A 130 19.20 36.29 13.76
C ASP A 130 18.76 35.24 12.70
N TRP A 131 17.68 35.54 12.03
CA TRP A 131 16.96 34.62 11.11
C TRP A 131 17.68 34.39 9.76
N TRP A 132 18.84 35.01 9.53
CA TRP A 132 19.49 35.04 8.21
C TRP A 132 20.99 34.69 8.20
N GLN A 133 21.51 33.98 9.16
CA GLN A 133 22.91 33.52 9.10
C GLN A 133 22.97 32.15 8.38
N PRO A 134 23.90 31.98 7.41
CA PRO A 134 24.20 30.67 6.86
C PRO A 134 24.66 29.75 8.01
N ILE A 135 24.17 28.52 8.04
CA ILE A 135 24.50 27.54 9.06
C ILE A 135 26.02 27.34 9.04
N ASP A 136 26.69 27.69 10.13
CA ASP A 136 28.12 27.46 10.33
C ASP A 136 28.38 25.94 10.32
N PRO A 137 29.32 25.42 9.49
CA PRO A 137 29.61 23.99 9.41
C PRO A 137 30.11 23.34 10.72
N GLY A 138 30.26 24.11 11.80
CA GLY A 138 30.62 23.64 13.15
C GLY A 138 29.43 23.31 14.07
N TYR A 139 28.19 23.51 13.65
CA TYR A 139 27.01 23.14 14.45
C TYR A 139 26.63 21.68 14.21
N ASP A 140 26.42 20.96 15.32
CA ASP A 140 25.89 19.60 15.31
C ASP A 140 24.43 19.66 14.84
N THR A 141 24.17 19.32 13.57
CA THR A 141 22.84 19.32 13.00
C THR A 141 22.21 17.95 13.17
N ASP A 142 21.14 17.85 13.97
CA ASP A 142 20.33 16.65 14.05
C ASP A 142 19.55 16.48 12.72
N LYS A 143 20.05 15.57 11.90
CA LYS A 143 19.49 15.25 10.58
C LYS A 143 18.40 14.19 10.76
N ARG A 144 17.13 14.53 10.49
CA ARG A 144 16.01 13.61 10.60
C ARG A 144 15.35 13.38 9.25
N LYS A 145 14.97 12.12 8.97
CA LYS A 145 14.13 11.78 7.82
C LYS A 145 12.78 12.51 7.94
N ASN A 146 12.39 13.25 6.93
CA ASN A 146 11.14 14.02 6.89
C ASN A 146 10.14 13.41 5.93
N SER A 147 10.55 13.20 4.68
CA SER A 147 9.69 12.62 3.65
C SER A 147 10.44 11.66 2.74
N PHE A 148 9.71 10.70 2.19
CA PHE A 148 10.21 9.67 1.30
C PHE A 148 9.51 9.75 -0.05
N THR A 149 10.28 9.67 -1.12
CA THR A 149 9.75 9.61 -2.48
C THR A 149 9.67 8.18 -2.97
N TYR A 150 8.47 7.75 -3.39
CA TYR A 150 8.31 6.50 -4.11
C TYR A 150 7.53 6.69 -5.40
N TYR A 151 7.65 5.73 -6.31
CA TYR A 151 7.04 5.78 -7.64
C TYR A 151 6.48 4.43 -8.06
N GLY A 152 5.52 4.46 -8.98
CA GLY A 152 4.96 3.24 -9.56
C GLY A 152 5.97 2.55 -10.49
N MET A 153 5.95 1.22 -10.54
CA MET A 153 6.85 0.42 -11.39
C MET A 153 6.68 0.67 -12.90
N SER A 154 5.52 1.21 -13.31
CA SER A 154 5.26 1.59 -14.71
C SER A 154 5.63 3.03 -15.05
N THR A 155 6.38 3.73 -14.19
CA THR A 155 6.89 5.08 -14.46
C THR A 155 8.14 5.05 -15.33
N HIS A 156 8.42 6.14 -16.04
CA HIS A 156 9.69 6.30 -16.74
C HIS A 156 10.90 6.21 -15.81
N ILE A 157 10.77 6.63 -14.54
CA ILE A 157 11.82 6.52 -13.54
C ILE A 157 12.17 5.05 -13.28
N ALA A 158 11.15 4.22 -13.05
CA ALA A 158 11.35 2.78 -12.84
C ALA A 158 11.92 2.10 -14.10
N GLN A 159 11.41 2.46 -15.27
CA GLN A 159 11.90 1.92 -16.54
C GLN A 159 13.36 2.26 -16.78
N ASN A 160 13.78 3.50 -16.51
CA ASN A 160 15.18 3.92 -16.63
C ASN A 160 16.11 3.18 -15.66
N ASN A 161 15.62 2.88 -14.46
CA ASN A 161 16.43 2.23 -13.42
C ASN A 161 16.55 0.71 -13.61
N TYR A 162 15.51 0.07 -14.14
CA TYR A 162 15.41 -1.39 -14.18
C TYR A 162 15.36 -1.99 -15.59
N GLU A 163 14.93 -1.23 -16.60
CA GLU A 163 14.87 -1.69 -18.00
C GLU A 163 15.91 -0.96 -18.85
N LYS A 164 16.82 -1.71 -19.47
CA LYS A 164 17.84 -1.14 -20.37
C LYS A 164 17.29 -0.59 -21.68
N ASN A 165 16.01 -0.88 -22.02
CA ASN A 165 15.36 -0.43 -23.25
C ASN A 165 13.98 0.12 -22.94
N ILE A 166 13.83 1.43 -22.97
CA ILE A 166 12.55 2.11 -22.86
C ILE A 166 11.74 1.81 -24.15
N LYS A 167 10.59 1.16 -23.98
CA LYS A 167 9.67 0.93 -25.09
C LYS A 167 8.87 2.19 -25.35
N ASN A 168 9.29 2.99 -26.31
CA ASN A 168 8.69 4.30 -26.65
C ASN A 168 7.20 4.25 -27.06
N TYR A 169 6.63 3.06 -27.27
CA TYR A 169 5.21 2.89 -27.61
C TYR A 169 4.28 2.76 -26.41
N ARG A 170 4.82 2.67 -25.18
CA ARG A 170 4.02 2.56 -23.97
C ARG A 170 3.91 3.91 -23.25
N ALA A 171 2.69 4.27 -22.85
CA ALA A 171 2.48 5.39 -21.96
C ALA A 171 3.01 5.05 -20.54
N SER A 172 3.50 6.05 -19.84
CA SER A 172 3.80 5.90 -18.41
C SER A 172 2.50 5.83 -17.60
N GLU A 173 2.32 4.74 -16.87
CA GLU A 173 1.11 4.48 -16.08
C GLU A 173 1.35 4.61 -14.56
N GLY A 174 2.29 5.43 -14.16
CA GLY A 174 2.62 5.66 -12.77
C GLY A 174 2.96 7.11 -12.48
N THR A 175 2.88 7.44 -11.20
CA THR A 175 3.22 8.78 -10.67
C THR A 175 4.29 8.66 -9.58
N ARG A 176 4.99 9.78 -9.35
CA ARG A 176 5.87 9.98 -8.20
C ARG A 176 5.05 10.54 -7.05
N ILE A 177 5.21 9.99 -5.85
CA ILE A 177 4.49 10.40 -4.65
C ILE A 177 5.50 10.64 -3.53
N VAL A 178 5.31 11.73 -2.82
CA VAL A 178 6.06 12.06 -1.60
C VAL A 178 5.18 11.73 -0.40
N VAL A 179 5.71 10.94 0.53
CA VAL A 179 5.03 10.56 1.77
C VAL A 179 5.85 11.00 2.97
N LYS A 180 5.18 11.36 4.05
CA LYS A 180 5.85 11.70 5.31
C LYS A 180 6.53 10.47 5.90
N TYR A 181 7.57 10.70 6.69
CA TYR A 181 8.19 9.69 7.54
C TYR A 181 7.16 9.07 8.50
N LYS A 182 7.15 7.74 8.59
CA LYS A 182 6.16 6.97 9.36
C LYS A 182 6.75 6.22 10.57
N GLY A 183 8.04 6.36 10.82
CA GLY A 183 8.72 5.59 11.86
C GLY A 183 9.12 4.18 11.39
N GLU A 184 9.41 3.33 12.33
CA GLU A 184 9.85 1.96 12.07
C GLU A 184 8.73 1.09 11.48
N LEU A 185 9.08 0.24 10.52
CA LEU A 185 8.17 -0.72 9.88
C LEU A 185 7.43 -1.60 10.91
N LYS A 186 8.11 -1.98 11.99
CA LYS A 186 7.54 -2.78 13.07
C LYS A 186 6.30 -2.12 13.69
N GLN A 187 6.34 -0.81 13.92
CA GLN A 187 5.22 -0.05 14.50
C GLN A 187 4.05 0.00 13.52
N VAL A 188 4.33 0.28 12.24
CA VAL A 188 3.32 0.31 11.18
C VAL A 188 2.64 -1.05 11.00
N ILE A 189 3.40 -2.15 11.11
CA ILE A 189 2.84 -3.52 11.08
C ILE A 189 1.98 -3.79 12.32
N GLN A 190 2.41 -3.35 13.51
CA GLN A 190 1.62 -3.54 14.74
C GLN A 190 0.27 -2.84 14.67
N GLU A 191 0.22 -1.61 14.14
CA GLU A 191 -1.02 -0.87 13.92
C GLU A 191 -1.93 -1.57 12.91
N LEU A 192 -1.37 -2.02 11.78
CA LEU A 192 -2.10 -2.80 10.79
C LEU A 192 -2.74 -4.05 11.40
N LEU A 193 -1.94 -4.84 12.11
CA LEU A 193 -2.42 -6.06 12.77
C LEU A 193 -3.44 -5.75 13.88
N GLY A 194 -3.28 -4.63 14.59
CA GLY A 194 -4.24 -4.14 15.57
C GLY A 194 -5.61 -3.90 14.93
N GLY A 195 -5.64 -3.17 13.80
CA GLY A 195 -6.87 -2.92 13.06
C GLY A 195 -7.56 -4.18 12.55
N ILE A 196 -6.78 -5.15 12.02
CA ILE A 196 -7.32 -6.45 11.57
C ILE A 196 -7.90 -7.24 12.75
N ARG A 197 -7.21 -7.29 13.90
CA ARG A 197 -7.71 -7.96 15.11
C ARG A 197 -9.01 -7.35 15.60
N SER A 198 -9.09 -6.01 15.63
CA SER A 198 -10.32 -5.31 15.99
C SER A 198 -11.47 -5.67 15.04
N CYS A 199 -11.21 -5.74 13.74
CA CYS A 199 -12.21 -6.19 12.77
C CYS A 199 -12.68 -7.61 13.07
N CYS A 200 -11.76 -8.56 13.34
CA CYS A 200 -12.13 -9.92 13.74
C CYS A 200 -13.06 -9.94 14.95
N CYS A 201 -12.77 -9.11 15.97
CA CYS A 201 -13.64 -9.01 17.16
C CYS A 201 -15.04 -8.49 16.81
N TYR A 202 -15.14 -7.44 15.98
CA TYR A 202 -16.44 -6.87 15.61
C TYR A 202 -17.31 -7.81 14.78
N ILE A 203 -16.72 -8.61 13.89
CA ILE A 203 -17.46 -9.55 13.05
C ILE A 203 -17.59 -10.95 13.70
N GLY A 204 -17.08 -11.15 14.90
CA GLY A 204 -17.11 -12.43 15.60
C GLY A 204 -16.26 -13.53 14.96
N SER A 205 -15.18 -13.15 14.26
CA SER A 205 -14.28 -14.11 13.63
C SER A 205 -13.12 -14.47 14.54
N ASP A 206 -12.83 -15.75 14.71
CA ASP A 206 -11.71 -16.29 15.49
C ASP A 206 -10.37 -16.29 14.72
N SER A 207 -10.41 -16.10 13.41
CA SER A 207 -9.24 -16.17 12.55
C SER A 207 -9.46 -15.42 11.24
N ILE A 208 -8.34 -14.96 10.63
CA ILE A 208 -8.36 -14.30 9.31
C ILE A 208 -9.05 -15.21 8.27
N LYS A 209 -8.82 -16.51 8.33
CA LYS A 209 -9.40 -17.49 7.41
C LYS A 209 -10.93 -17.53 7.46
N ASN A 210 -11.52 -17.23 8.61
CA ASN A 210 -12.97 -17.25 8.81
C ASN A 210 -13.64 -15.88 8.56
N MET A 211 -12.87 -14.81 8.41
CA MET A 211 -13.42 -13.47 8.16
C MET A 211 -14.46 -13.43 7.02
N PRO A 212 -14.25 -14.08 5.85
CA PRO A 212 -15.23 -14.04 4.77
C PRO A 212 -16.60 -14.67 5.11
N ARG A 213 -16.64 -15.55 6.11
CA ARG A 213 -17.86 -16.24 6.54
C ARG A 213 -18.61 -15.48 7.64
N CYS A 214 -17.90 -14.62 8.37
CA CYS A 214 -18.44 -13.87 9.50
C CYS A 214 -18.83 -12.46 9.13
N ALA A 215 -18.28 -11.90 8.05
CA ALA A 215 -18.49 -10.52 7.65
C ALA A 215 -19.82 -10.34 6.92
N GLU A 216 -20.63 -9.38 7.40
CA GLU A 216 -21.72 -8.83 6.62
C GLU A 216 -21.25 -7.57 5.90
N LEU A 217 -21.56 -7.48 4.61
CA LEU A 217 -21.12 -6.41 3.73
C LEU A 217 -22.33 -5.66 3.20
N CYS A 218 -22.32 -4.35 3.35
CA CYS A 218 -23.38 -3.49 2.81
C CYS A 218 -22.82 -2.45 1.85
N VAL A 219 -23.60 -2.12 0.83
CA VAL A 219 -23.31 -1.00 -0.07
C VAL A 219 -23.74 0.28 0.61
N VAL A 220 -22.83 1.24 0.72
CA VAL A 220 -23.11 2.56 1.27
C VAL A 220 -22.95 3.64 0.22
N ASN A 221 -23.70 4.72 0.33
CA ASN A 221 -23.53 5.87 -0.53
C ASN A 221 -22.26 6.64 -0.07
N THR A 222 -21.29 6.79 -0.98
CA THR A 222 -19.99 7.41 -0.71
C THR A 222 -20.06 8.86 -0.22
N LEU A 223 -21.16 9.58 -0.47
CA LEU A 223 -21.33 10.98 -0.07
C LEU A 223 -21.33 11.20 1.46
N HIS A 224 -21.60 10.18 2.26
CA HIS A 224 -21.68 10.31 3.71
C HIS A 224 -20.40 9.91 4.47
N ASN A 225 -19.50 9.16 3.84
CA ASN A 225 -18.30 8.64 4.51
C ASN A 225 -17.01 9.44 4.23
N ASN A 226 -17.07 10.50 3.43
CA ASN A 226 -15.93 11.39 3.20
C ASN A 226 -15.72 12.43 4.31
N LYS A 227 -16.41 12.30 5.43
CA LYS A 227 -16.14 13.15 6.59
C LYS A 227 -14.97 12.59 7.37
N ASN A 228 -13.83 13.20 7.10
CA ASN A 228 -12.57 13.19 7.82
C ASN A 228 -11.67 11.96 7.71
N PRO A 229 -10.71 12.00 6.78
CA PRO A 229 -9.45 11.30 6.98
C PRO A 229 -8.53 12.00 8.00
N THR A 230 -8.98 13.09 8.60
CA THR A 230 -8.22 13.87 9.57
C THR A 230 -8.96 13.96 10.90
N LEU A 231 -9.38 12.85 11.45
CA LEU A 231 -9.32 12.73 12.88
C LEU A 231 -7.87 12.35 13.19
N GLY A 232 -7.00 13.35 13.04
CA GLY A 232 -5.75 13.36 13.71
C GLY A 232 -6.05 13.34 15.19
N VAL A 233 -5.69 12.30 15.85
CA VAL A 233 -5.30 12.30 17.23
C VAL A 233 -3.82 12.62 17.25
#